data_7cfc922d34907c6945fb4ae19ffb6691
#
_entry.id   7cfc922d34907c6945fb4ae19ffb6691
#
_cell.length_a   1.000
_cell.length_b   1.000
_cell.length_c   1.000
_cell.angle_alpha   90.00
_cell.angle_beta   90.00
_cell.angle_gamma   90.00
#
_symmetry.space_group_name_H-M   'P 1'
#
loop_
_entity.id
_entity.type
_entity.pdbx_description
1 polymer ?
#
loop_
_entity_poly.entity_id
_entity_poly.type
_entity_poly.pdbx_seq_one_letter_code
_entity_poly.pdbx_strand_id
1 'polypeptide(L)'
;MKLYLAPLEGITSYIYRKALYQCFDGFDKYFIPFIRAKQNLNFSGREKKDISPENNSGMYAVPQILTRNADDFLRTANQLKEYGYQEVNLNLGCPSKTVVTKGCGAGFLARPEELEQFLDRIFSKTDMKISVK
;
A
#
# COMPACT_ATOMS: atom_id res chain seq x y z
N MET A 1 8.77 -11.53 18.62
CA MET A 1 7.47 -11.42 17.89
C MET A 1 7.54 -10.14 17.09
N LYS A 2 7.06 -10.13 15.82
CA LYS A 2 6.99 -8.91 15.00
C LYS A 2 5.58 -8.33 15.05
N LEU A 3 5.49 -7.03 15.28
CA LEU A 3 4.23 -6.29 15.31
C LEU A 3 4.13 -5.32 14.14
N TYR A 4 3.02 -5.37 13.43
CA TYR A 4 2.76 -4.50 12.28
C TYR A 4 1.45 -3.74 12.50
N LEU A 5 1.50 -2.43 12.32
CA LEU A 5 0.30 -1.61 12.32
C LEU A 5 -0.44 -1.79 10.99
N ALA A 6 -1.62 -2.42 11.05
CA ALA A 6 -2.46 -2.60 9.86
C ALA A 6 -3.01 -1.27 9.33
N PRO A 7 -3.12 -1.10 8.00
CA PRO A 7 -3.69 0.11 7.43
C PRO A 7 -5.22 0.10 7.54
N LEU A 8 -5.79 1.21 8.02
CA LEU A 8 -7.23 1.45 8.09
C LEU A 8 -7.54 2.78 7.39
N GLU A 9 -8.26 2.72 6.26
CA GLU A 9 -8.67 3.91 5.51
C GLU A 9 -9.45 4.87 6.41
N GLY A 10 -9.06 6.14 6.39
CA GLY A 10 -9.68 7.18 7.21
C GLY A 10 -9.20 7.26 8.67
N ILE A 11 -8.54 6.24 9.19
CA ILE A 11 -8.11 6.16 10.58
C ILE A 11 -6.60 6.28 10.70
N THR A 12 -5.83 5.35 10.12
CA THR A 12 -4.37 5.32 10.27
C THR A 12 -3.65 6.28 9.32
N SER A 13 -4.09 7.56 9.28
CA SER A 13 -3.41 8.64 8.58
C SER A 13 -2.00 8.86 9.16
N TYR A 14 -1.19 9.69 8.50
CA TYR A 14 0.15 10.02 9.00
C TYR A 14 0.12 10.60 10.43
N ILE A 15 -0.92 11.37 10.77
CA ILE A 15 -1.08 11.94 12.12
C ILE A 15 -1.21 10.82 13.15
N TYR A 16 -2.10 9.85 12.90
CA TYR A 16 -2.29 8.70 13.79
C TYR A 16 -1.00 7.87 13.92
N ARG A 17 -0.36 7.55 12.78
CA ARG A 17 0.88 6.76 12.80
C ARG A 17 1.99 7.47 13.57
N LYS A 18 2.15 8.78 13.37
CA LYS A 18 3.14 9.59 14.07
C LYS A 18 2.87 9.65 15.59
N ALA A 19 1.62 9.87 15.99
CA ALA A 19 1.24 9.86 17.39
C ALA A 19 1.50 8.49 18.04
N LEU A 20 1.12 7.41 17.35
CA LEU A 20 1.36 6.05 17.83
C LEU A 20 2.86 5.75 17.95
N TYR A 21 3.65 6.13 16.96
CA TYR A 21 5.12 5.97 16.99
C TYR A 21 5.77 6.73 18.14
N GLN A 22 5.27 7.93 18.47
CA GLN A 22 5.81 8.74 19.56
C GLN A 22 5.40 8.24 20.97
N CYS A 23 4.23 7.61 21.07
CA CYS A 23 3.66 7.20 22.35
C CYS A 23 3.90 5.72 22.67
N PHE A 24 4.10 4.89 21.66
CA PHE A 24 4.21 3.43 21.81
C PHE A 24 5.37 2.89 20.99
N ASP A 25 6.31 2.28 21.67
CA ASP A 25 7.40 1.56 21.04
C ASP A 25 7.00 0.11 20.71
N GLY A 26 7.63 -0.47 19.69
CA GLY A 26 7.52 -1.91 19.41
C GLY A 26 6.82 -2.31 18.13
N PHE A 27 6.40 -1.38 17.28
CA PHE A 27 5.96 -1.73 15.92
C PHE A 27 7.14 -1.82 14.95
N ASP A 28 7.29 -2.97 14.29
CA ASP A 28 8.32 -3.19 13.28
C ASP A 28 7.96 -2.51 11.94
N LYS A 29 6.66 -2.37 11.63
CA LYS A 29 6.17 -1.73 10.40
C LYS A 29 4.87 -0.97 10.62
N TYR A 30 4.74 0.12 9.87
CA TYR A 30 3.56 0.98 9.84
C TYR A 30 3.00 1.00 8.41
N PHE A 31 1.92 0.26 8.15
CA PHE A 31 1.32 0.27 6.82
C PHE A 31 0.49 1.54 6.60
N ILE A 32 0.76 2.22 5.48
CA ILE A 32 0.02 3.40 5.04
C ILE A 32 -1.30 2.95 4.40
N PRO A 33 -2.44 3.61 4.68
CA PRO A 33 -3.70 3.31 4.02
C PRO A 33 -3.57 3.24 2.50
N PHE A 34 -4.34 2.35 1.88
CA PHE A 34 -4.17 2.07 0.47
C PHE A 34 -4.36 3.28 -0.43
N ILE A 35 -3.50 3.37 -1.42
CA ILE A 35 -3.58 4.26 -2.56
C ILE A 35 -4.30 3.49 -3.68
N ARG A 36 -5.35 4.07 -4.25
CA ARG A 36 -5.95 3.54 -5.47
C ARG A 36 -5.06 3.89 -6.64
N ALA A 37 -4.42 2.91 -7.23
CA ALA A 37 -3.63 3.13 -8.43
C ALA A 37 -4.52 3.64 -9.56
N LYS A 38 -4.06 4.70 -10.22
CA LYS A 38 -4.75 5.38 -11.32
C LYS A 38 -3.81 5.47 -12.51
N GLN A 39 -4.38 5.60 -13.71
CA GLN A 39 -3.60 5.86 -14.92
C GLN A 39 -2.84 7.20 -14.82
N ASN A 40 -3.44 8.19 -14.17
CA ASN A 40 -2.80 9.47 -13.90
C ASN A 40 -2.00 9.37 -12.60
N LEU A 41 -0.69 9.60 -12.70
CA LEU A 41 0.28 9.52 -11.59
C LEU A 41 0.14 10.62 -10.51
N ASN A 42 -1.06 11.17 -10.33
CA ASN A 42 -1.27 12.24 -9.37
C ASN A 42 -1.89 11.70 -8.07
N PHE A 43 -1.08 11.65 -7.03
CA PHE A 43 -1.58 11.45 -5.67
C PHE A 43 -2.44 12.63 -5.24
N SER A 44 -3.56 12.36 -4.60
CA SER A 44 -4.40 13.39 -3.96
C SER A 44 -3.61 14.10 -2.84
N GLY A 45 -4.06 15.28 -2.43
CA GLY A 45 -3.42 16.02 -1.34
C GLY A 45 -3.31 15.23 -0.03
N ARG A 46 -4.31 14.37 0.25
CA ARG A 46 -4.29 13.45 1.40
C ARG A 46 -3.24 12.36 1.24
N GLU A 47 -3.24 11.67 0.09
CA GLU A 47 -2.25 10.63 -0.21
C GLU A 47 -0.82 11.19 -0.13
N LYS A 48 -0.57 12.38 -0.69
CA LYS A 48 0.74 13.05 -0.60
C LYS A 48 1.18 13.27 0.84
N LYS A 49 0.29 13.73 1.72
CA LYS A 49 0.59 13.90 3.14
C LYS A 49 0.88 12.56 3.83
N ASP A 50 0.11 11.52 3.50
CA ASP A 50 0.27 10.19 4.08
C ASP A 50 1.58 9.50 3.67
N ILE A 51 2.08 9.74 2.44
CA ILE A 51 3.31 9.15 1.93
C ILE A 51 4.53 10.07 2.02
N SER A 52 4.38 11.32 2.47
CA SER A 52 5.55 12.22 2.62
C SER A 52 6.59 11.60 3.56
N PRO A 53 7.87 11.51 3.15
CA PRO A 53 8.94 10.99 4.01
C PRO A 53 9.06 11.74 5.34
N GLU A 54 8.83 13.05 5.34
CA GLU A 54 8.88 13.90 6.53
C GLU A 54 7.83 13.49 7.57
N ASN A 55 6.64 13.09 7.09
CA ASN A 55 5.54 12.64 7.96
C ASN A 55 5.72 11.20 8.46
N ASN A 56 6.65 10.46 7.88
CA ASN A 56 6.94 9.06 8.23
C ASN A 56 8.37 8.88 8.76
N SER A 57 9.04 9.99 9.12
CA SER A 57 10.42 9.95 9.61
C SER A 57 10.57 9.09 10.87
N GLY A 58 11.59 8.25 10.88
CA GLY A 58 11.88 7.30 11.96
C GLY A 58 11.07 6.01 11.93
N MET A 59 9.97 5.94 11.18
CA MET A 59 9.14 4.75 11.04
C MET A 59 9.54 3.92 9.82
N TYR A 60 9.47 2.59 9.93
CA TYR A 60 9.45 1.75 8.75
C TYR A 60 8.03 1.75 8.15
N ALA A 61 7.74 2.81 7.40
CA ALA A 61 6.44 2.99 6.78
C ALA A 61 6.37 2.28 5.41
N VAL A 62 5.27 1.56 5.17
CA VAL A 62 5.05 0.77 3.94
C VAL A 62 3.76 1.22 3.27
N PRO A 63 3.82 1.87 2.10
CA PRO A 63 2.61 2.26 1.38
C PRO A 63 1.89 1.04 0.80
N GLN A 64 0.56 1.02 0.93
CA GLN A 64 -0.27 -0.03 0.38
C GLN A 64 -0.90 0.44 -0.94
N ILE A 65 -0.95 -0.44 -1.93
CA ILE A 65 -1.52 -0.20 -3.26
C ILE A 65 -2.77 -1.05 -3.43
N LEU A 66 -3.86 -0.46 -3.92
CA LEU A 66 -5.11 -1.14 -4.25
C LEU A 66 -5.33 -1.06 -5.75
N THR A 67 -5.18 -2.18 -6.43
CA THR A 67 -5.45 -2.34 -7.86
C THR A 67 -5.52 -3.82 -8.23
N ARG A 68 -6.06 -4.13 -9.39
CA ARG A 68 -5.95 -5.43 -10.07
C ARG A 68 -5.25 -5.31 -11.45
N ASN A 69 -4.73 -4.13 -11.77
CA ASN A 69 -3.99 -3.87 -13.00
C ASN A 69 -2.49 -3.80 -12.68
N ALA A 70 -1.70 -4.70 -13.27
CA ALA A 70 -0.27 -4.79 -12.99
C ALA A 70 0.52 -3.55 -13.44
N ASP A 71 0.14 -2.92 -14.56
CA ASP A 71 0.82 -1.71 -15.04
C ASP A 71 0.55 -0.52 -14.12
N ASP A 72 -0.68 -0.40 -13.59
CA ASP A 72 -1.02 0.63 -12.61
C ASP A 72 -0.26 0.40 -11.29
N PHE A 73 -0.12 -0.87 -10.87
CA PHE A 73 0.69 -1.22 -9.71
C PHE A 73 2.14 -0.79 -9.90
N LEU A 74 2.75 -1.18 -11.02
CA LEU A 74 4.16 -0.90 -11.30
C LEU A 74 4.43 0.60 -11.41
N ARG A 75 3.55 1.37 -12.08
CA ARG A 75 3.67 2.84 -12.15
C ARG A 75 3.62 3.47 -10.77
N THR A 76 2.65 3.05 -9.94
CA THR A 76 2.48 3.56 -8.57
C THR A 76 3.68 3.18 -7.70
N ALA A 77 4.16 1.93 -7.79
CA ALA A 77 5.33 1.46 -7.06
C ALA A 77 6.59 2.26 -7.44
N ASN A 78 6.84 2.48 -8.73
CA ASN A 78 7.96 3.29 -9.20
C ASN A 78 7.90 4.72 -8.66
N GLN A 79 6.72 5.33 -8.65
CA GLN A 79 6.54 6.66 -8.09
C GLN A 79 6.80 6.67 -6.58
N LEU A 80 6.36 5.64 -5.84
CA LEU A 80 6.66 5.50 -4.42
C LEU A 80 8.15 5.25 -4.15
N LYS A 81 8.86 4.58 -5.06
CA LYS A 81 10.31 4.43 -5.01
C LYS A 81 11.02 5.78 -5.10
N GLU A 82 10.52 6.73 -5.90
CA GLU A 82 11.05 8.10 -5.97
C GLU A 82 10.89 8.86 -4.64
N TYR A 83 9.85 8.52 -3.84
CA TYR A 83 9.69 9.00 -2.46
C TYR A 83 10.64 8.33 -1.46
N GLY A 84 11.45 7.36 -1.89
CA GLY A 84 12.43 6.65 -1.04
C GLY A 84 11.93 5.35 -0.43
N TYR A 85 10.71 4.89 -0.77
CA TYR A 85 10.20 3.61 -0.28
C TYR A 85 10.91 2.42 -0.95
N GLN A 86 11.27 1.42 -0.16
CA GLN A 86 11.89 0.18 -0.65
C GLN A 86 10.92 -1.01 -0.67
N GLU A 87 9.79 -0.86 0.01
CA GLU A 87 8.74 -1.87 0.09
C GLU A 87 7.38 -1.24 -0.21
N VAL A 88 6.55 -1.97 -0.95
CA VAL A 88 5.13 -1.67 -1.15
C VAL A 88 4.28 -2.87 -0.76
N ASN A 89 3.04 -2.63 -0.39
CA ASN A 89 2.11 -3.68 0.02
C ASN A 89 0.93 -3.76 -0.94
N LEU A 90 0.59 -4.96 -1.39
CA LEU A 90 -0.61 -5.21 -2.20
C LEU A 90 -1.80 -5.49 -1.30
N ASN A 91 -2.91 -4.77 -1.51
CA ASN A 91 -4.15 -5.04 -0.80
C ASN A 91 -4.95 -6.16 -1.47
N LEU A 92 -5.00 -7.32 -0.83
CA LEU A 92 -5.85 -8.47 -1.20
C LEU A 92 -6.90 -8.80 -0.12
N GLY A 93 -7.11 -7.93 0.86
CA GLY A 93 -7.95 -8.25 2.01
C GLY A 93 -9.11 -7.29 2.26
N CYS A 94 -9.20 -6.14 1.58
CA CYS A 94 -10.28 -5.19 1.82
C CYS A 94 -11.64 -5.78 1.39
N PRO A 95 -12.59 -5.99 2.32
CA PRO A 95 -13.89 -6.60 2.02
C PRO A 95 -14.96 -5.57 1.63
N SER A 96 -14.60 -4.27 1.58
CA SER A 96 -15.55 -3.20 1.25
C SER A 96 -16.25 -3.49 -0.08
N LYS A 97 -17.57 -3.37 -0.09
CA LYS A 97 -18.41 -3.61 -1.29
C LYS A 97 -17.91 -2.82 -2.50
N THR A 98 -17.53 -1.55 -2.30
CA THR A 98 -17.02 -0.67 -3.37
C THR A 98 -15.65 -1.10 -3.91
N VAL A 99 -14.90 -1.91 -3.18
CA VAL A 99 -13.61 -2.48 -3.58
C VAL A 99 -13.82 -3.83 -4.27
N VAL A 100 -14.60 -4.70 -3.64
CA VAL A 100 -14.85 -6.07 -4.11
C VAL A 100 -15.61 -6.07 -5.44
N THR A 101 -16.61 -5.20 -5.63
CA THR A 101 -17.34 -5.10 -6.91
C THR A 101 -16.46 -4.69 -8.09
N LYS A 102 -15.31 -4.05 -7.82
CA LYS A 102 -14.30 -3.71 -8.83
C LYS A 102 -13.26 -4.83 -9.04
N GLY A 103 -13.42 -5.97 -8.39
CA GLY A 103 -12.49 -7.08 -8.42
C GLY A 103 -11.14 -6.76 -7.75
N CYS A 104 -11.11 -5.80 -6.82
CA CYS A 104 -9.91 -5.42 -6.06
C CYS A 104 -10.02 -5.89 -4.60
N GLY A 105 -8.94 -5.78 -3.84
CA GLY A 105 -8.91 -6.23 -2.45
C GLY A 105 -9.28 -7.71 -2.34
N ALA A 106 -10.18 -8.07 -1.42
CA ALA A 106 -10.66 -9.44 -1.28
C ALA A 106 -11.35 -9.97 -2.55
N GLY A 107 -11.94 -9.10 -3.37
CA GLY A 107 -12.56 -9.48 -4.64
C GLY A 107 -11.58 -10.00 -5.69
N PHE A 108 -10.29 -9.70 -5.57
CA PHE A 108 -9.28 -10.21 -6.50
C PHE A 108 -8.96 -11.70 -6.25
N LEU A 109 -9.15 -12.16 -5.01
CA LEU A 109 -8.95 -13.58 -4.65
C LEU A 109 -9.94 -14.53 -5.35
N ALA A 110 -11.09 -14.02 -5.79
CA ALA A 110 -12.06 -14.80 -6.58
C ALA A 110 -11.63 -15.03 -8.04
N ARG A 111 -10.46 -14.55 -8.44
CA ARG A 111 -9.91 -14.61 -9.81
C ARG A 111 -8.48 -15.12 -9.79
N PRO A 112 -8.25 -16.39 -9.42
CA PRO A 112 -6.91 -16.92 -9.16
C PRO A 112 -5.98 -16.81 -10.38
N GLU A 113 -6.47 -17.11 -11.58
CA GLU A 113 -5.68 -17.05 -12.82
C GLU A 113 -5.25 -15.61 -13.16
N GLU A 114 -6.16 -14.62 -13.00
CA GLU A 114 -5.83 -13.20 -13.21
C GLU A 114 -4.82 -12.72 -12.14
N LEU A 115 -4.99 -13.20 -10.90
CA LEU A 115 -4.09 -12.85 -9.80
C LEU A 115 -2.68 -13.43 -10.02
N GLU A 116 -2.58 -14.68 -10.48
CA GLU A 116 -1.30 -15.31 -10.79
C GLU A 116 -0.55 -14.51 -11.87
N GLN A 117 -1.22 -14.23 -13.01
CA GLN A 117 -0.64 -13.41 -14.08
C GLN A 117 -0.23 -12.02 -13.60
N PHE A 118 -1.04 -11.40 -12.73
CA PHE A 118 -0.72 -10.11 -12.13
C PHE A 118 0.56 -10.22 -11.26
N LEU A 119 0.65 -11.23 -10.41
CA LEU A 119 1.80 -11.44 -9.52
C LEU A 119 3.07 -11.71 -10.34
N ASP A 120 3.03 -12.59 -11.33
CA ASP A 120 4.15 -12.89 -12.22
C ASP A 120 4.66 -11.61 -12.89
N ARG A 121 3.75 -10.77 -13.38
CA ARG A 121 4.11 -9.53 -14.05
C ARG A 121 4.76 -8.52 -13.09
N ILE A 122 4.21 -8.32 -11.90
CA ILE A 122 4.78 -7.35 -10.96
C ILE A 122 6.13 -7.82 -10.41
N PHE A 123 6.27 -9.11 -10.10
CA PHE A 123 7.54 -9.66 -9.60
C PHE A 123 8.64 -9.68 -10.65
N SER A 124 8.30 -9.84 -11.93
CA SER A 124 9.28 -9.81 -13.02
C SER A 124 9.76 -8.40 -13.40
N LYS A 125 9.05 -7.34 -12.96
CA LYS A 125 9.28 -5.96 -13.45
C LYS A 125 9.68 -4.96 -12.38
N THR A 126 9.65 -5.32 -11.10
CA THR A 126 10.09 -4.42 -10.02
C THR A 126 11.16 -5.08 -9.17
N ASP A 127 12.09 -4.26 -8.72
CA ASP A 127 13.11 -4.60 -7.72
C ASP A 127 12.70 -4.23 -6.29
N MET A 128 11.53 -3.60 -6.12
CA MET A 128 10.99 -3.29 -4.80
C MET A 128 10.51 -4.55 -4.09
N LYS A 129 10.67 -4.57 -2.77
CA LYS A 129 10.05 -5.59 -1.95
C LYS A 129 8.52 -5.45 -2.00
N ILE A 130 7.84 -6.55 -2.31
CA ILE A 130 6.38 -6.61 -2.30
C ILE A 130 5.93 -7.47 -1.14
N SER A 131 5.04 -6.93 -0.32
CA SER A 131 4.29 -7.68 0.69
C SER A 131 2.80 -7.67 0.39
N VAL A 132 2.05 -8.58 0.98
CA VAL A 132 0.61 -8.76 0.71
C VAL A 132 -0.16 -8.70 2.03
N LYS A 133 -1.35 -8.11 1.99
CA LYS A 133 -2.29 -8.12 3.11
C LYS A 133 -3.60 -8.77 2.68
#